data_5cd3dfb2b5b444e93e3617115d8b7651
#
_entry.id   5cd3dfb2b5b444e93e3617115d8b7651
#
_cell.length_a   1.000
_cell.length_b   1.000
_cell.length_c   1.000
_cell.angle_alpha   90.00
_cell.angle_beta   90.00
_cell.angle_gamma   90.00
#
_symmetry.space_group_name_H-M   'P 1'
#
loop_
_entity.id
_entity.type
_entity.pdbx_description
1 polymer ?
#
loop_
_entity_poly.entity_id
_entity_poly.type
_entity_poly.pdbx_seq_one_letter_code
_entity_poly.pdbx_strand_id
1 'polypeptide(L)'
;MTPLLSVNNLAVKFTSDESEVIAVDGINFEINKGEVLALVGESGSGKSVSALSTLSLLPNNADVSGSIKLQGKELVGISHNELKSVRGSEVSFIFQEPMTSLNPLHTIEKQLREAVELHSAAHFSSITEYIVELLTRVGIDSPRQRLYAYPHQLSGGQRQRVMIAMALANNPKILIADEPTTALDVTIEAQILDLLVELKKNTEMGILFITHDLGLVKRLANRVCVMKNGKIVEHGLVSAVFEKPCHEYTRKLLFANSSVSPDPVGEKAAIVAEVSSLKVWFPIQRGLLKRTVGFVKAVNDANLTVREGETIGVVGESGSGKSTLALALMRLIKYEGSVYFNDQNLSDFSLKELRKLRKDIQIVFQDPYGSLSPRMTCEQIILEGVKVHFSSPLKDTENLVSEAMLEVGLDPKTRHRYPHEFSGGQRQRIAIARAMALKPKLVVLDEPTSALDRTVQVQIVELLKFLQKKHKMAYIFISHDLKVIRSMSHRIIVMKDGNIVEAGDAKQIYNNPQNSYTKSLLQSVN
;
A
#
# COMPACT_ATOMS: atom_id res chain seq x y z
N MET A 1 22.53 3.01 31.00
CA MET A 1 22.19 4.30 30.34
C MET A 1 20.69 4.50 30.47
N THR A 2 20.23 5.68 30.80
CA THR A 2 18.77 5.98 30.82
C THR A 2 18.25 5.99 29.39
N PRO A 3 17.16 5.28 29.07
CA PRO A 3 16.57 5.29 27.74
C PRO A 3 16.03 6.69 27.38
N LEU A 4 15.98 7.02 26.10
CA LEU A 4 15.33 8.25 25.60
C LEU A 4 13.82 8.19 25.83
N LEU A 5 13.21 7.04 25.46
CA LEU A 5 11.80 6.76 25.69
C LEU A 5 11.66 5.44 26.43
N SER A 6 10.84 5.42 27.47
CA SER A 6 10.50 4.20 28.21
C SER A 6 8.98 4.11 28.33
N VAL A 7 8.43 3.01 27.89
CA VAL A 7 7.00 2.68 27.93
C VAL A 7 6.83 1.48 28.83
N ASN A 8 6.04 1.63 29.91
CA ASN A 8 5.86 0.60 30.91
C ASN A 8 4.37 0.34 31.16
N ASN A 9 3.97 -0.91 31.01
CA ASN A 9 2.62 -1.41 31.22
C ASN A 9 1.54 -0.54 30.51
N LEU A 10 1.84 -0.10 29.28
CA LEU A 10 0.92 0.73 28.50
C LEU A 10 -0.30 -0.10 28.12
N ALA A 11 -1.48 0.36 28.52
CA ALA A 11 -2.74 -0.18 28.07
C ALA A 11 -3.63 0.94 27.50
N VAL A 12 -4.35 0.61 26.41
CA VAL A 12 -5.27 1.54 25.75
C VAL A 12 -6.58 0.83 25.47
N LYS A 13 -7.66 1.46 25.91
CA LYS A 13 -9.02 0.99 25.72
C LYS A 13 -9.84 2.06 24.99
N PHE A 14 -10.64 1.63 24.05
CA PHE A 14 -11.63 2.48 23.39
C PHE A 14 -13.01 2.12 23.89
N THR A 15 -13.74 3.12 24.36
CA THR A 15 -15.12 2.96 24.83
C THR A 15 -16.07 3.56 23.80
N SER A 16 -17.05 2.78 23.38
CA SER A 16 -18.21 3.21 22.60
C SER A 16 -19.50 2.90 23.38
N ASP A 17 -20.63 3.47 22.95
CA ASP A 17 -21.92 3.28 23.63
C ASP A 17 -22.34 1.79 23.75
N GLU A 18 -21.81 0.92 22.89
CA GLU A 18 -22.22 -0.48 22.84
C GLU A 18 -21.10 -1.47 23.22
N SER A 19 -19.83 -1.04 23.27
CA SER A 19 -18.70 -1.96 23.45
C SER A 19 -17.43 -1.30 23.97
N GLU A 20 -16.62 -2.08 24.67
CA GLU A 20 -15.25 -1.72 25.06
C GLU A 20 -14.27 -2.59 24.25
N VAL A 21 -13.27 -1.93 23.61
CA VAL A 21 -12.24 -2.62 22.83
C VAL A 21 -10.87 -2.31 23.43
N ILE A 22 -10.16 -3.34 23.87
CA ILE A 22 -8.77 -3.24 24.33
C ILE A 22 -7.86 -3.29 23.10
N ALA A 23 -7.27 -2.15 22.74
CA ALA A 23 -6.39 -2.03 21.59
C ALA A 23 -4.92 -2.32 21.94
N VAL A 24 -4.51 -2.01 23.17
CA VAL A 24 -3.17 -2.28 23.73
C VAL A 24 -3.35 -2.81 25.14
N ASP A 25 -2.63 -3.88 25.48
CA ASP A 25 -2.80 -4.60 26.75
C ASP A 25 -1.43 -4.85 27.42
N GLY A 26 -0.98 -3.88 28.20
CA GLY A 26 0.16 -3.99 29.10
C GLY A 26 1.52 -4.15 28.41
N ILE A 27 1.80 -3.39 27.35
CA ILE A 27 3.06 -3.48 26.62
C ILE A 27 4.20 -2.71 27.31
N ASN A 28 5.44 -3.23 27.11
CA ASN A 28 6.66 -2.64 27.62
C ASN A 28 7.72 -2.59 26.53
N PHE A 29 8.34 -1.42 26.32
CA PHE A 29 9.50 -1.25 25.45
C PHE A 29 10.28 0.02 25.79
N GLU A 30 11.54 0.07 25.32
CA GLU A 30 12.43 1.21 25.53
C GLU A 30 13.17 1.53 24.23
N ILE A 31 13.49 2.80 24.04
CA ILE A 31 14.28 3.31 22.93
C ILE A 31 15.48 4.06 23.47
N ASN A 32 16.69 3.67 23.06
CA ASN A 32 17.93 4.30 23.45
C ASN A 32 18.37 5.34 22.43
N LYS A 33 19.38 6.15 22.77
CA LYS A 33 20.01 7.09 21.84
C LYS A 33 20.60 6.36 20.62
N GLY A 34 20.33 6.87 19.43
CA GLY A 34 20.80 6.32 18.16
C GLY A 34 20.28 4.92 17.83
N GLU A 35 19.28 4.45 18.58
CA GLU A 35 18.65 3.15 18.38
C GLU A 35 17.43 3.27 17.46
N VAL A 36 17.26 2.29 16.58
CA VAL A 36 16.00 2.04 15.86
C VAL A 36 15.34 0.82 16.46
N LEU A 37 14.20 1.03 17.12
CA LEU A 37 13.31 -0.02 17.57
C LEU A 37 12.20 -0.19 16.55
N ALA A 38 12.08 -1.40 15.98
CA ALA A 38 10.95 -1.73 15.10
C ALA A 38 9.77 -2.27 15.92
N LEU A 39 8.57 -1.83 15.58
CA LEU A 39 7.31 -2.36 16.10
C LEU A 39 6.55 -2.99 14.92
N VAL A 40 6.42 -4.32 14.91
CA VAL A 40 5.87 -5.08 13.79
C VAL A 40 4.67 -5.93 14.19
N GLY A 41 3.79 -6.23 13.24
CA GLY A 41 2.58 -7.05 13.45
C GLY A 41 1.52 -6.76 12.40
N GLU A 42 0.44 -7.52 12.41
CA GLU A 42 -0.71 -7.33 11.51
C GLU A 42 -1.44 -5.99 11.76
N SER A 43 -2.25 -5.56 10.78
CA SER A 43 -3.17 -4.43 10.97
C SER A 43 -4.10 -4.71 12.16
N GLY A 44 -4.36 -3.68 12.97
CA GLY A 44 -5.17 -3.84 14.18
C GLY A 44 -4.45 -4.49 15.38
N SER A 45 -3.14 -4.79 15.30
CA SER A 45 -2.40 -5.35 16.44
C SER A 45 -2.07 -4.34 17.55
N GLY A 46 -2.37 -3.04 17.35
CA GLY A 46 -2.17 -1.98 18.34
C GLY A 46 -0.93 -1.10 18.12
N LYS A 47 -0.14 -1.29 17.04
CA LYS A 47 1.11 -0.56 16.77
C LYS A 47 0.94 0.97 16.73
N SER A 48 0.10 1.44 15.82
CA SER A 48 -0.18 2.89 15.65
C SER A 48 -0.84 3.49 16.90
N VAL A 49 -1.71 2.73 17.56
CA VAL A 49 -2.32 3.14 18.84
C VAL A 49 -1.25 3.34 19.91
N SER A 50 -0.30 2.40 20.03
CA SER A 50 0.83 2.53 20.97
C SER A 50 1.70 3.75 20.67
N ALA A 51 1.97 4.02 19.38
CA ALA A 51 2.73 5.19 18.96
C ALA A 51 2.01 6.51 19.24
N LEU A 52 0.73 6.62 18.87
CA LEU A 52 -0.09 7.81 19.10
C LEU A 52 -0.27 8.12 20.60
N SER A 53 -0.30 7.08 21.44
CA SER A 53 -0.37 7.24 22.90
C SER A 53 0.81 8.00 23.46
N THR A 54 2.02 7.87 22.87
CA THR A 54 3.23 8.53 23.34
C THR A 54 3.12 10.05 23.32
N LEU A 55 2.29 10.58 22.44
CA LEU A 55 2.06 12.02 22.28
C LEU A 55 0.62 12.43 22.62
N SER A 56 -0.18 11.55 23.26
CA SER A 56 -1.60 11.79 23.55
C SER A 56 -2.38 12.27 22.32
N LEU A 57 -2.16 11.63 21.17
CA LEU A 57 -2.82 11.95 19.90
C LEU A 57 -4.05 11.07 19.63
N LEU A 58 -4.44 10.24 20.58
CA LEU A 58 -5.65 9.43 20.49
C LEU A 58 -6.91 10.27 20.67
N PRO A 59 -8.06 9.85 20.11
CA PRO A 59 -9.33 10.53 20.30
C PRO A 59 -9.84 10.43 21.75
N ASN A 60 -10.79 11.29 22.12
CA ASN A 60 -11.26 11.45 23.51
C ASN A 60 -11.92 10.20 24.12
N ASN A 61 -12.37 9.25 23.30
CA ASN A 61 -12.94 7.99 23.76
C ASN A 61 -11.89 6.90 24.05
N ALA A 62 -10.60 7.26 23.98
CA ALA A 62 -9.50 6.39 24.35
C ALA A 62 -9.08 6.64 25.81
N ASP A 63 -9.09 5.60 26.63
CA ASP A 63 -8.53 5.59 27.95
C ASP A 63 -7.11 4.99 27.92
N VAL A 64 -6.12 5.78 28.36
CA VAL A 64 -4.69 5.42 28.32
C VAL A 64 -4.19 5.27 29.75
N SER A 65 -3.65 4.10 30.07
CA SER A 65 -3.07 3.79 31.37
C SER A 65 -1.65 3.23 31.23
N GLY A 66 -0.89 3.22 32.33
CA GLY A 66 0.53 2.89 32.34
C GLY A 66 1.41 4.12 32.44
N SER A 67 2.67 4.02 32.01
CA SER A 67 3.67 5.11 32.11
C SER A 67 4.45 5.22 30.81
N ILE A 68 4.59 6.45 30.31
CA ILE A 68 5.41 6.80 29.13
C ILE A 68 6.37 7.91 29.54
N LYS A 69 7.65 7.62 29.59
CA LYS A 69 8.66 8.59 30.04
C LYS A 69 9.62 8.97 28.93
N LEU A 70 9.75 10.27 28.67
CA LEU A 70 10.77 10.84 27.79
C LEU A 70 11.91 11.38 28.66
N GLN A 71 13.10 10.77 28.56
CA GLN A 71 14.25 11.14 29.40
C GLN A 71 13.91 11.22 30.91
N GLY A 72 13.05 10.33 31.39
CA GLY A 72 12.58 10.29 32.77
C GLY A 72 11.36 11.17 33.09
N LYS A 73 10.97 12.10 32.21
CA LYS A 73 9.76 12.93 32.38
C LYS A 73 8.53 12.14 31.93
N GLU A 74 7.53 12.01 32.82
CA GLU A 74 6.25 11.34 32.50
C GLU A 74 5.45 12.15 31.47
N LEU A 75 4.88 11.45 30.47
CA LEU A 75 4.04 12.05 29.43
C LEU A 75 2.55 11.71 29.59
N VAL A 76 2.21 10.64 30.32
CA VAL A 76 0.81 10.30 30.57
C VAL A 76 0.23 11.26 31.61
N GLY A 77 -0.88 11.89 31.26
CA GLY A 77 -1.58 12.82 32.18
C GLY A 77 -0.96 14.21 32.34
N ILE A 78 0.10 14.56 31.59
CA ILE A 78 0.64 15.94 31.62
C ILE A 78 -0.32 16.94 30.95
N SER A 79 -0.16 18.21 31.29
CA SER A 79 -0.99 19.28 30.74
C SER A 79 -0.83 19.43 29.21
N HIS A 80 -1.87 19.92 28.54
CA HIS A 80 -1.84 20.19 27.12
C HIS A 80 -0.71 21.16 26.70
N ASN A 81 -0.40 22.15 27.54
CA ASN A 81 0.68 23.10 27.29
C ASN A 81 2.07 22.45 27.34
N GLU A 82 2.28 21.52 28.27
CA GLU A 82 3.52 20.76 28.34
C GLU A 82 3.65 19.79 27.16
N LEU A 83 2.55 19.15 26.71
CA LEU A 83 2.54 18.33 25.51
C LEU A 83 2.89 19.13 24.26
N LYS A 84 2.42 20.37 24.13
CA LYS A 84 2.80 21.26 23.01
C LYS A 84 4.30 21.49 22.93
N SER A 85 4.98 21.63 24.08
CA SER A 85 6.45 21.81 24.09
C SER A 85 7.22 20.53 23.72
N VAL A 86 6.61 19.34 23.79
CA VAL A 86 7.21 18.07 23.43
C VAL A 86 6.93 17.70 21.97
N ARG A 87 5.67 17.90 21.52
CA ARG A 87 5.23 17.56 20.17
C ARG A 87 5.97 18.41 19.14
N GLY A 88 6.62 17.78 18.17
CA GLY A 88 7.32 18.45 17.08
C GLY A 88 8.70 19.01 17.43
N SER A 89 9.06 19.16 18.72
CA SER A 89 10.38 19.62 19.15
C SER A 89 11.23 18.48 19.72
N GLU A 90 10.72 17.73 20.70
CA GLU A 90 11.46 16.62 21.30
C GLU A 90 11.08 15.27 20.68
N VAL A 91 9.80 15.08 20.37
CA VAL A 91 9.27 13.90 19.69
C VAL A 91 8.49 14.34 18.47
N SER A 92 8.91 13.88 17.30
CA SER A 92 8.22 14.11 16.02
C SER A 92 7.59 12.84 15.49
N PHE A 93 6.55 13.01 14.69
CA PHE A 93 5.75 11.92 14.14
C PHE A 93 5.65 12.01 12.61
N ILE A 94 5.92 10.89 11.92
CA ILE A 94 5.63 10.70 10.50
C ILE A 94 4.40 9.79 10.41
N PHE A 95 3.29 10.34 9.91
CA PHE A 95 2.03 9.62 9.79
C PHE A 95 2.01 8.72 8.55
N GLN A 96 1.16 7.70 8.59
CA GLN A 96 1.02 6.69 7.55
C GLN A 96 0.60 7.26 6.19
N GLU A 97 -0.29 8.28 6.17
CA GLU A 97 -0.82 8.87 4.94
C GLU A 97 -0.34 10.31 4.72
N PRO A 98 0.55 10.58 3.76
CA PRO A 98 0.99 11.94 3.46
C PRO A 98 -0.10 12.83 2.87
N MET A 99 -1.16 12.24 2.28
CA MET A 99 -2.29 12.99 1.70
C MET A 99 -3.15 13.67 2.76
N THR A 100 -3.32 13.05 3.92
CA THR A 100 -4.11 13.56 5.03
C THR A 100 -3.29 14.41 5.99
N SER A 101 -1.96 14.26 5.98
CA SER A 101 -1.03 14.96 6.88
C SER A 101 -0.63 16.34 6.37
N LEU A 102 -0.66 16.58 5.06
CA LEU A 102 -0.36 17.88 4.46
C LEU A 102 -1.65 18.64 4.16
N ASN A 103 -1.70 19.93 4.54
CA ASN A 103 -2.83 20.79 4.19
C ASN A 103 -2.84 21.10 2.69
N PRO A 104 -3.85 20.66 1.92
CA PRO A 104 -3.89 20.85 0.47
C PRO A 104 -4.02 22.32 0.03
N LEU A 105 -4.42 23.22 0.93
CA LEU A 105 -4.63 24.64 0.65
C LEU A 105 -3.41 25.51 0.96
N HIS A 106 -2.36 24.95 1.56
CA HIS A 106 -1.14 25.65 1.92
C HIS A 106 0.03 25.21 1.04
N THR A 107 0.91 26.15 0.69
CA THR A 107 2.17 25.83 0.01
C THR A 107 3.10 25.04 0.93
N ILE A 108 4.07 24.36 0.36
CA ILE A 108 5.08 23.61 1.10
C ILE A 108 5.88 24.52 2.03
N GLU A 109 6.25 25.70 1.56
CA GLU A 109 6.97 26.70 2.36
C GLU A 109 6.18 27.10 3.60
N LYS A 110 4.87 27.40 3.44
CA LYS A 110 4.04 27.82 4.55
C LYS A 110 3.94 26.76 5.65
N GLN A 111 3.81 25.49 5.28
CA GLN A 111 3.69 24.38 6.23
C GLN A 111 5.00 24.10 6.96
N LEU A 112 6.14 24.12 6.23
CA LEU A 112 7.47 23.96 6.85
C LEU A 112 7.82 25.14 7.76
N ARG A 113 7.47 26.36 7.34
CA ARG A 113 7.66 27.57 8.16
C ARG A 113 6.89 27.48 9.47
N GLU A 114 5.63 27.09 9.43
CA GLU A 114 4.80 26.88 10.62
C GLU A 114 5.45 25.85 11.57
N ALA A 115 5.92 24.72 11.06
CA ALA A 115 6.59 23.70 11.87
C ALA A 115 7.86 24.21 12.55
N VAL A 116 8.65 25.09 11.88
CA VAL A 116 9.85 25.70 12.46
C VAL A 116 9.49 26.77 13.48
N GLU A 117 8.58 27.69 13.16
CA GLU A 117 8.25 28.85 14.00
C GLU A 117 7.57 28.49 15.31
N LEU A 118 6.79 27.38 15.33
CA LEU A 118 6.09 26.92 16.53
C LEU A 118 7.04 26.57 17.69
N HIS A 119 8.28 26.15 17.42
CA HIS A 119 9.19 25.63 18.45
C HIS A 119 10.56 26.32 18.46
N SER A 120 10.91 27.04 17.41
CA SER A 120 12.20 27.67 17.31
C SER A 120 12.14 29.11 17.81
N ALA A 121 12.69 29.34 19.02
CA ALA A 121 13.11 30.66 19.45
C ALA A 121 14.43 31.10 18.76
N ALA A 122 15.03 30.25 17.93
CA ALA A 122 16.30 30.50 17.28
C ALA A 122 16.12 31.51 16.14
N HIS A 123 16.91 32.55 16.17
CA HIS A 123 17.08 33.49 15.07
C HIS A 123 17.82 32.79 13.92
N PHE A 124 17.08 32.08 13.05
CA PHE A 124 17.61 31.75 11.74
C PHE A 124 17.84 33.08 11.01
N SER A 125 19.03 33.30 10.46
CA SER A 125 19.33 34.46 9.62
C SER A 125 18.37 34.57 8.43
N SER A 126 17.79 33.41 8.02
CA SER A 126 16.66 33.29 7.09
C SER A 126 15.97 31.95 7.31
N ILE A 127 14.72 31.95 7.74
CA ILE A 127 13.89 30.72 7.85
C ILE A 127 13.75 30.05 6.47
N THR A 128 13.62 30.83 5.41
CA THR A 128 13.49 30.32 4.04
C THR A 128 14.73 29.51 3.63
N GLU A 129 15.95 29.96 3.96
CA GLU A 129 17.18 29.22 3.65
C GLU A 129 17.24 27.92 4.45
N TYR A 130 16.84 27.93 5.70
CA TYR A 130 16.75 26.70 6.50
C TYR A 130 15.75 25.71 5.94
N ILE A 131 14.57 26.16 5.47
CA ILE A 131 13.59 25.31 4.79
C ILE A 131 14.17 24.72 3.50
N VAL A 132 14.91 25.50 2.72
CA VAL A 132 15.61 25.01 1.52
C VAL A 132 16.62 23.92 1.88
N GLU A 133 17.39 24.11 2.96
CA GLU A 133 18.33 23.12 3.46
C GLU A 133 17.61 21.82 3.88
N LEU A 134 16.51 21.92 4.64
CA LEU A 134 15.68 20.76 5.02
C LEU A 134 15.19 19.99 3.79
N LEU A 135 14.63 20.69 2.79
CA LEU A 135 14.16 20.05 1.56
C LEU A 135 15.30 19.42 0.76
N THR A 136 16.49 20.03 0.76
CA THR A 136 17.69 19.46 0.14
C THR A 136 18.13 18.19 0.86
N ARG A 137 18.15 18.22 2.20
CA ARG A 137 18.52 17.08 3.06
C ARG A 137 17.64 15.86 2.84
N VAL A 138 16.34 16.06 2.58
CA VAL A 138 15.43 14.96 2.26
C VAL A 138 15.41 14.61 0.77
N GLY A 139 16.27 15.23 -0.06
CA GLY A 139 16.43 14.89 -1.48
C GLY A 139 15.28 15.38 -2.37
N ILE A 140 14.72 16.55 -2.10
CA ILE A 140 13.79 17.23 -3.01
C ILE A 140 14.56 17.95 -4.10
N ASP A 141 14.28 17.61 -5.36
CA ASP A 141 14.89 18.31 -6.52
C ASP A 141 14.37 19.74 -6.65
N SER A 142 15.29 20.69 -6.94
CA SER A 142 14.99 22.11 -7.11
C SER A 142 14.19 22.69 -5.94
N PRO A 143 14.67 22.59 -4.68
CA PRO A 143 13.90 22.86 -3.48
C PRO A 143 13.34 24.30 -3.46
N ARG A 144 14.08 25.31 -3.95
CA ARG A 144 13.61 26.70 -4.04
C ARG A 144 12.35 26.86 -4.91
N GLN A 145 12.23 26.12 -6.00
CA GLN A 145 11.02 26.15 -6.85
C GLN A 145 9.86 25.43 -6.18
N ARG A 146 10.15 24.35 -5.43
CA ARG A 146 9.13 23.56 -4.73
C ARG A 146 8.55 24.23 -3.50
N LEU A 147 9.16 25.28 -2.97
CA LEU A 147 8.61 26.07 -1.86
C LEU A 147 7.17 26.54 -2.15
N TYR A 148 6.92 27.01 -3.36
CA TYR A 148 5.64 27.58 -3.77
C TYR A 148 4.64 26.53 -4.30
N ALA A 149 5.05 25.27 -4.38
CA ALA A 149 4.18 24.19 -4.80
C ALA A 149 3.15 23.85 -3.70
N TYR A 150 1.98 23.38 -4.13
CA TYR A 150 0.98 22.79 -3.27
C TYR A 150 1.15 21.27 -3.21
N PRO A 151 0.67 20.58 -2.16
CA PRO A 151 0.80 19.12 -2.03
C PRO A 151 0.33 18.33 -3.24
N HIS A 152 -0.77 18.73 -3.88
CA HIS A 152 -1.31 18.05 -5.07
C HIS A 152 -0.42 18.16 -6.32
N GLN A 153 0.56 19.08 -6.33
CA GLN A 153 1.53 19.26 -7.42
C GLN A 153 2.79 18.39 -7.26
N LEU A 154 2.90 17.69 -6.14
CA LEU A 154 4.01 16.79 -5.81
C LEU A 154 3.62 15.33 -6.04
N SER A 155 4.61 14.49 -6.40
CA SER A 155 4.43 13.03 -6.39
C SER A 155 4.23 12.49 -4.97
N GLY A 156 3.76 11.24 -4.84
CA GLY A 156 3.61 10.58 -3.53
C GLY A 156 4.91 10.58 -2.73
N GLY A 157 6.02 10.18 -3.35
CA GLY A 157 7.33 10.18 -2.71
C GLY A 157 7.84 11.58 -2.34
N GLN A 158 7.57 12.61 -3.17
CA GLN A 158 7.92 13.99 -2.82
C GLN A 158 7.12 14.51 -1.63
N ARG A 159 5.83 14.19 -1.53
CA ARG A 159 5.01 14.52 -0.34
C ARG A 159 5.54 13.84 0.92
N GLN A 160 5.93 12.57 0.82
CA GLN A 160 6.53 11.84 1.92
C GLN A 160 7.83 12.50 2.39
N ARG A 161 8.70 12.88 1.46
CA ARG A 161 9.95 13.61 1.78
C ARG A 161 9.69 14.95 2.45
N VAL A 162 8.66 15.69 2.02
CA VAL A 162 8.24 16.94 2.67
C VAL A 162 7.75 16.66 4.10
N MET A 163 6.96 15.62 4.31
CA MET A 163 6.48 15.24 5.66
C MET A 163 7.66 14.84 6.58
N ILE A 164 8.66 14.13 6.04
CA ILE A 164 9.91 13.84 6.77
C ILE A 164 10.66 15.14 7.09
N ALA A 165 10.78 16.09 6.14
CA ALA A 165 11.40 17.40 6.38
C ALA A 165 10.69 18.17 7.51
N MET A 166 9.35 18.15 7.54
CA MET A 166 8.56 18.76 8.63
C MET A 166 8.86 18.07 9.98
N ALA A 167 8.92 16.75 10.01
CA ALA A 167 9.23 16.00 11.23
C ALA A 167 10.64 16.28 11.75
N LEU A 168 11.59 16.59 10.87
CA LEU A 168 12.99 16.90 11.21
C LEU A 168 13.25 18.38 11.51
N ALA A 169 12.28 19.27 11.26
CA ALA A 169 12.46 20.71 11.29
C ALA A 169 13.05 21.26 12.61
N ASN A 170 12.78 20.60 13.73
CA ASN A 170 13.23 21.02 15.07
C ASN A 170 14.27 20.06 15.68
N ASN A 171 14.93 19.22 14.88
CA ASN A 171 15.92 18.24 15.33
C ASN A 171 15.45 17.40 16.54
N PRO A 172 14.38 16.63 16.41
CA PRO A 172 13.77 15.89 17.51
C PRO A 172 14.74 14.84 18.09
N LYS A 173 14.58 14.53 19.39
CA LYS A 173 15.32 13.45 20.05
C LYS A 173 14.78 12.07 19.67
N ILE A 174 13.46 12.00 19.39
CA ILE A 174 12.78 10.78 18.96
C ILE A 174 11.96 11.08 17.71
N LEU A 175 12.09 10.20 16.73
CA LEU A 175 11.26 10.16 15.54
C LEU A 175 10.38 8.91 15.58
N ILE A 176 9.08 9.09 15.57
CA ILE A 176 8.11 8.00 15.41
C ILE A 176 7.72 7.98 13.93
N ALA A 177 8.00 6.87 13.25
CA ALA A 177 7.67 6.68 11.84
C ALA A 177 6.65 5.55 11.73
N ASP A 178 5.38 5.91 11.50
CA ASP A 178 4.27 4.98 11.39
C ASP A 178 4.03 4.66 9.91
N GLU A 179 4.51 3.49 9.49
CA GLU A 179 4.46 2.99 8.11
C GLU A 179 4.91 4.03 7.06
N PRO A 180 6.10 4.61 7.19
CA PRO A 180 6.51 5.78 6.40
C PRO A 180 6.73 5.49 4.91
N THR A 181 6.63 4.23 4.48
CA THR A 181 6.84 3.80 3.08
C THR A 181 5.58 3.19 2.46
N THR A 182 4.48 3.10 3.20
CA THR A 182 3.22 2.54 2.70
C THR A 182 2.70 3.34 1.51
N ALA A 183 2.21 2.62 0.49
CA ALA A 183 1.73 3.17 -0.78
C ALA A 183 2.79 3.89 -1.66
N LEU A 184 4.07 3.69 -1.39
CA LEU A 184 5.17 4.12 -2.25
C LEU A 184 5.63 2.98 -3.16
N ASP A 185 6.17 3.33 -4.32
CA ASP A 185 6.85 2.34 -5.15
C ASP A 185 8.20 1.92 -4.54
N VAL A 186 8.68 0.75 -4.93
CA VAL A 186 9.87 0.11 -4.35
C VAL A 186 11.13 1.00 -4.43
N THR A 187 11.25 1.77 -5.51
CA THR A 187 12.41 2.67 -5.72
C THR A 187 12.37 3.83 -4.73
N ILE A 188 11.22 4.46 -4.54
CA ILE A 188 11.03 5.56 -3.57
C ILE A 188 11.15 5.04 -2.14
N GLU A 189 10.58 3.86 -1.85
CA GLU A 189 10.72 3.20 -0.55
C GLU A 189 12.19 3.01 -0.17
N ALA A 190 13.01 2.45 -1.09
CA ALA A 190 14.45 2.29 -0.87
C ALA A 190 15.14 3.62 -0.56
N GLN A 191 14.81 4.70 -1.28
CA GLN A 191 15.37 6.03 -1.06
C GLN A 191 14.98 6.64 0.29
N ILE A 192 13.73 6.43 0.75
CA ILE A 192 13.28 6.89 2.08
C ILE A 192 14.01 6.13 3.18
N LEU A 193 14.21 4.82 3.01
CA LEU A 193 14.98 4.03 3.97
C LEU A 193 16.44 4.48 4.05
N ASP A 194 17.09 4.74 2.90
CA ASP A 194 18.46 5.25 2.88
C ASP A 194 18.56 6.58 3.61
N LEU A 195 17.58 7.46 3.43
CA LEU A 195 17.48 8.72 4.18
C LEU A 195 17.37 8.46 5.70
N LEU A 196 16.53 7.54 6.14
CA LEU A 196 16.40 7.20 7.57
C LEU A 196 17.67 6.57 8.14
N VAL A 197 18.38 5.73 7.36
CA VAL A 197 19.69 5.17 7.73
C VAL A 197 20.74 6.27 7.87
N GLU A 198 20.77 7.24 6.95
CA GLU A 198 21.69 8.38 7.01
C GLU A 198 21.40 9.26 8.23
N LEU A 199 20.13 9.56 8.49
CA LEU A 199 19.70 10.31 9.67
C LEU A 199 20.16 9.63 10.97
N LYS A 200 19.98 8.29 11.07
CA LYS A 200 20.44 7.50 12.20
C LYS A 200 21.95 7.64 12.44
N LYS A 201 22.76 7.62 11.37
CA LYS A 201 24.23 7.70 11.48
C LYS A 201 24.70 9.07 11.93
N ASN A 202 24.02 10.14 11.48
CA ASN A 202 24.44 11.53 11.67
C ASN A 202 23.86 12.17 12.93
N THR A 203 22.93 11.51 13.62
CA THR A 203 22.27 12.03 14.82
C THR A 203 22.20 10.97 15.92
N GLU A 204 22.11 11.42 17.19
CA GLU A 204 21.81 10.53 18.32
C GLU A 204 20.30 10.26 18.49
N MET A 205 19.49 10.57 17.49
CA MET A 205 18.04 10.44 17.52
C MET A 205 17.63 8.97 17.66
N GLY A 206 16.72 8.69 18.58
CA GLY A 206 16.04 7.39 18.66
C GLY A 206 14.91 7.32 17.64
N ILE A 207 14.69 6.17 17.03
CA ILE A 207 13.61 5.98 16.03
C ILE A 207 12.70 4.83 16.49
N LEU A 208 11.40 5.10 16.60
CA LEU A 208 10.37 4.07 16.64
C LEU A 208 9.86 3.86 15.21
N PHE A 209 10.20 2.72 14.63
CA PHE A 209 9.86 2.39 13.24
C PHE A 209 8.73 1.37 13.22
N ILE A 210 7.56 1.76 12.79
CA ILE A 210 6.38 0.89 12.68
C ILE A 210 6.24 0.46 11.24
N THR A 211 6.16 -0.84 11.01
CA THR A 211 5.95 -1.43 9.69
C THR A 211 5.40 -2.84 9.79
N HIS A 212 4.78 -3.28 8.72
CA HIS A 212 4.43 -4.69 8.50
C HIS A 212 5.44 -5.42 7.60
N ASP A 213 6.41 -4.71 6.99
CA ASP A 213 7.46 -5.32 6.15
C ASP A 213 8.71 -5.66 6.96
N LEU A 214 8.94 -6.96 7.12
CA LEU A 214 10.07 -7.50 7.85
C LEU A 214 11.42 -7.30 7.12
N GLY A 215 11.39 -7.12 5.79
CA GLY A 215 12.59 -6.80 5.01
C GLY A 215 13.16 -5.44 5.41
N LEU A 216 12.27 -4.45 5.61
CA LEU A 216 12.66 -3.12 6.05
C LEU A 216 13.23 -3.14 7.48
N VAL A 217 12.64 -3.95 8.35
CA VAL A 217 13.12 -4.14 9.73
C VAL A 217 14.54 -4.68 9.73
N LYS A 218 14.81 -5.69 8.93
CA LYS A 218 16.16 -6.31 8.82
C LYS A 218 17.22 -5.30 8.36
N ARG A 219 16.83 -4.34 7.50
CA ARG A 219 17.74 -3.33 6.95
C ARG A 219 18.02 -2.17 7.91
N LEU A 220 17.00 -1.73 8.67
CA LEU A 220 17.06 -0.48 9.44
C LEU A 220 17.20 -0.68 10.95
N ALA A 221 16.47 -1.66 11.52
CA ALA A 221 16.27 -1.75 12.95
C ALA A 221 17.40 -2.48 13.70
N ASN A 222 17.64 -2.09 14.95
CA ASN A 222 18.54 -2.76 15.88
C ASN A 222 17.81 -3.85 16.66
N ARG A 223 16.62 -3.48 17.16
CA ARG A 223 15.73 -4.37 17.93
C ARG A 223 14.34 -4.36 17.33
N VAL A 224 13.59 -5.40 17.61
CA VAL A 224 12.23 -5.58 17.15
C VAL A 224 11.32 -6.01 18.29
N CYS A 225 10.11 -5.46 18.32
CA CYS A 225 8.98 -5.92 19.13
C CYS A 225 7.89 -6.41 18.18
N VAL A 226 7.48 -7.66 18.32
CA VAL A 226 6.40 -8.27 17.53
C VAL A 226 5.10 -8.16 18.32
N MET A 227 4.09 -7.45 17.75
CA MET A 227 2.79 -7.25 18.38
C MET A 227 1.72 -8.15 17.75
N LYS A 228 0.88 -8.70 18.62
CA LYS A 228 -0.34 -9.42 18.23
C LYS A 228 -1.45 -9.17 19.25
N ASN A 229 -2.64 -8.80 18.77
CA ASN A 229 -3.83 -8.58 19.62
C ASN A 229 -3.53 -7.70 20.84
N GLY A 230 -2.89 -6.57 20.63
CA GLY A 230 -2.58 -5.58 21.68
C GLY A 230 -1.38 -5.92 22.58
N LYS A 231 -0.71 -7.06 22.39
CA LYS A 231 0.41 -7.52 23.25
C LYS A 231 1.70 -7.65 22.46
N ILE A 232 2.84 -7.41 23.10
CA ILE A 232 4.15 -7.81 22.59
C ILE A 232 4.34 -9.30 22.87
N VAL A 233 4.38 -10.12 21.82
CA VAL A 233 4.50 -11.58 21.91
C VAL A 233 5.95 -12.05 21.81
N GLU A 234 6.83 -11.24 21.20
CA GLU A 234 8.26 -11.50 21.09
C GLU A 234 9.03 -10.19 20.94
N HIS A 235 10.21 -10.08 21.51
CA HIS A 235 11.11 -8.94 21.38
C HIS A 235 12.57 -9.34 21.49
N GLY A 236 13.46 -8.58 20.88
CA GLY A 236 14.89 -8.82 20.95
C GLY A 236 15.69 -8.12 19.86
N LEU A 237 16.95 -8.50 19.71
CA LEU A 237 17.77 -8.08 18.59
C LEU A 237 17.18 -8.63 17.28
N VAL A 238 17.19 -7.84 16.22
CA VAL A 238 16.65 -8.25 14.92
C VAL A 238 17.28 -9.56 14.44
N SER A 239 18.61 -9.70 14.55
CA SER A 239 19.31 -10.93 14.17
C SER A 239 18.78 -12.16 14.93
N ALA A 240 18.61 -12.05 16.24
CA ALA A 240 18.17 -13.17 17.07
C ALA A 240 16.73 -13.59 16.77
N VAL A 241 15.80 -12.61 16.68
CA VAL A 241 14.38 -12.88 16.41
C VAL A 241 14.16 -13.42 15.01
N PHE A 242 14.96 -12.98 14.02
CA PHE A 242 14.82 -13.41 12.62
C PHE A 242 15.47 -14.77 12.34
N GLU A 243 16.57 -15.09 13.03
CA GLU A 243 17.25 -16.38 12.85
C GLU A 243 16.59 -17.51 13.66
N LYS A 244 16.12 -17.20 14.88
CA LYS A 244 15.55 -18.19 15.81
C LYS A 244 14.27 -17.65 16.46
N PRO A 245 13.18 -17.46 15.70
CA PRO A 245 11.92 -16.98 16.26
C PRO A 245 11.34 -17.99 17.24
N CYS A 246 11.05 -17.53 18.46
CA CYS A 246 10.53 -18.39 19.54
C CYS A 246 9.00 -18.52 19.45
N HIS A 247 8.31 -17.42 19.15
CA HIS A 247 6.85 -17.40 19.12
C HIS A 247 6.30 -17.93 17.79
N GLU A 248 5.24 -18.73 17.81
CA GLU A 248 4.61 -19.32 16.61
C GLU A 248 4.17 -18.23 15.60
N TYR A 249 3.60 -17.14 16.11
CA TYR A 249 3.17 -16.02 15.28
C TYR A 249 4.33 -15.35 14.54
N THR A 250 5.47 -15.13 15.22
CA THR A 250 6.69 -14.59 14.59
C THR A 250 7.18 -15.51 13.48
N ARG A 251 7.16 -16.83 13.72
CA ARG A 251 7.48 -17.83 12.68
C ARG A 251 6.55 -17.69 11.48
N LYS A 252 5.24 -17.60 11.71
CA LYS A 252 4.27 -17.40 10.62
C LYS A 252 4.53 -16.12 9.83
N LEU A 253 4.83 -15.00 10.50
CA LEU A 253 5.16 -13.73 9.83
C LEU A 253 6.44 -13.84 8.98
N LEU A 254 7.48 -14.47 9.50
CA LEU A 254 8.78 -14.60 8.80
C LEU A 254 8.72 -15.60 7.64
N PHE A 255 8.02 -16.73 7.81
CA PHE A 255 7.95 -17.81 6.83
C PHE A 255 6.75 -17.72 5.88
N ALA A 256 5.86 -16.73 6.03
CA ALA A 256 4.79 -16.44 5.08
C ALA A 256 5.28 -16.18 3.63
N ASN A 257 6.60 -16.16 3.42
CA ASN A 257 7.26 -15.92 2.14
C ASN A 257 7.59 -17.17 1.34
N SER A 258 7.25 -18.39 1.79
CA SER A 258 7.49 -19.61 1.00
C SER A 258 6.46 -19.70 -0.14
N SER A 259 6.69 -18.89 -1.16
CA SER A 259 5.89 -18.87 -2.37
C SER A 259 6.20 -20.09 -3.22
N VAL A 260 5.31 -21.06 -3.21
CA VAL A 260 5.26 -22.10 -4.24
C VAL A 260 4.96 -21.41 -5.56
N SER A 261 5.82 -21.61 -6.58
CA SER A 261 5.55 -21.14 -7.94
C SER A 261 4.21 -21.68 -8.44
N PRO A 262 3.48 -20.97 -9.31
CA PRO A 262 2.23 -21.47 -9.87
C PRO A 262 2.45 -22.78 -10.67
N ASP A 263 1.40 -23.60 -10.73
CA ASP A 263 1.41 -24.81 -11.54
C ASP A 263 1.62 -24.44 -13.02
N PRO A 264 2.45 -25.14 -13.79
CA PRO A 264 2.74 -24.79 -15.18
C PRO A 264 1.46 -24.84 -16.06
N VAL A 265 1.30 -23.86 -16.92
CA VAL A 265 0.22 -23.83 -17.93
C VAL A 265 0.66 -24.62 -19.15
N GLY A 266 -0.22 -25.45 -19.71
CA GLY A 266 0.08 -26.21 -20.91
C GLY A 266 0.31 -25.30 -22.12
N GLU A 267 1.32 -25.57 -22.93
CA GLU A 267 1.63 -24.79 -24.15
C GLU A 267 0.46 -24.69 -25.13
N LYS A 268 -0.45 -25.67 -25.11
CA LYS A 268 -1.65 -25.76 -25.97
C LYS A 268 -2.90 -25.10 -25.35
N ALA A 269 -2.77 -24.42 -24.17
CA ALA A 269 -3.90 -23.71 -23.58
C ALA A 269 -4.41 -22.62 -24.54
N ALA A 270 -5.74 -22.48 -24.63
CA ALA A 270 -6.38 -21.52 -25.52
C ALA A 270 -5.97 -20.08 -25.20
N ILE A 271 -5.78 -19.26 -26.23
CA ILE A 271 -5.55 -17.81 -26.04
C ILE A 271 -6.88 -17.17 -25.66
N VAL A 272 -6.93 -16.53 -24.51
CA VAL A 272 -8.11 -15.81 -23.99
C VAL A 272 -8.08 -14.35 -24.42
N ALA A 273 -6.91 -13.71 -24.38
CA ALA A 273 -6.74 -12.34 -24.82
C ALA A 273 -5.39 -12.15 -25.53
N GLU A 274 -5.41 -11.32 -26.57
CA GLU A 274 -4.22 -10.91 -27.32
C GLU A 274 -4.24 -9.40 -27.55
N VAL A 275 -3.11 -8.77 -27.38
CA VAL A 275 -2.90 -7.34 -27.57
C VAL A 275 -1.78 -7.15 -28.55
N SER A 276 -2.02 -6.37 -29.61
CA SER A 276 -1.05 -6.09 -30.66
C SER A 276 -0.93 -4.59 -30.92
N SER A 277 0.31 -4.09 -30.82
CA SER A 277 0.71 -2.69 -31.07
C SER A 277 -0.18 -1.67 -30.35
N LEU A 278 -0.53 -1.95 -29.08
CA LEU A 278 -1.42 -1.11 -28.28
C LEU A 278 -0.73 0.19 -27.88
N LYS A 279 -1.40 1.31 -28.18
CA LYS A 279 -0.95 2.66 -27.80
C LYS A 279 -2.06 3.41 -27.08
N VAL A 280 -1.71 4.05 -25.99
CA VAL A 280 -2.59 4.96 -25.25
C VAL A 280 -1.85 6.25 -24.98
N TRP A 281 -2.24 7.31 -25.70
CA TRP A 281 -1.63 8.62 -25.63
C TRP A 281 -2.65 9.64 -25.17
N PHE A 282 -2.41 10.28 -24.03
CA PHE A 282 -3.27 11.33 -23.49
C PHE A 282 -2.78 12.69 -23.97
N PRO A 283 -3.64 13.52 -24.63
CA PRO A 283 -3.26 14.84 -25.12
C PRO A 283 -3.03 15.82 -23.97
N ILE A 284 -1.89 16.52 -23.99
CA ILE A 284 -1.61 17.66 -23.11
C ILE A 284 -2.20 18.90 -23.75
N GLN A 285 -3.26 19.46 -23.16
CA GLN A 285 -3.94 20.64 -23.66
C GLN A 285 -3.53 21.88 -22.87
N ARG A 286 -3.26 23.00 -23.57
CA ARG A 286 -2.92 24.29 -22.97
C ARG A 286 -3.78 25.43 -23.54
N GLY A 287 -4.00 26.47 -22.72
CA GLY A 287 -4.74 27.69 -23.05
C GLY A 287 -6.26 27.53 -23.08
N LEU A 288 -6.97 28.67 -23.22
CA LEU A 288 -8.44 28.70 -23.24
C LEU A 288 -9.05 27.86 -24.38
N LEU A 289 -8.36 27.76 -25.51
CA LEU A 289 -8.79 26.99 -26.68
C LEU A 289 -8.39 25.51 -26.63
N LYS A 290 -7.87 25.00 -25.49
CA LYS A 290 -7.49 23.60 -25.29
C LYS A 290 -6.66 23.03 -26.45
N ARG A 291 -5.67 23.79 -26.96
CA ARG A 291 -4.77 23.31 -28.01
C ARG A 291 -3.86 22.21 -27.48
N THR A 292 -3.77 21.09 -28.22
CA THR A 292 -2.87 19.99 -27.91
C THR A 292 -1.42 20.44 -28.17
N VAL A 293 -0.59 20.47 -27.12
CA VAL A 293 0.83 20.88 -27.18
C VAL A 293 1.77 19.69 -27.05
N GLY A 294 1.26 18.49 -26.79
CA GLY A 294 2.02 17.26 -26.66
C GLY A 294 1.14 16.10 -26.19
N PHE A 295 1.76 14.95 -25.94
CA PHE A 295 1.09 13.75 -25.47
C PHE A 295 1.86 13.12 -24.30
N VAL A 296 1.12 12.64 -23.29
CA VAL A 296 1.63 11.67 -22.33
C VAL A 296 1.44 10.28 -22.94
N LYS A 297 2.53 9.62 -23.30
CA LYS A 297 2.52 8.27 -23.89
C LYS A 297 2.45 7.23 -22.78
N ALA A 298 1.24 7.00 -22.22
CA ALA A 298 1.05 6.13 -21.08
C ALA A 298 1.24 4.65 -21.41
N VAL A 299 0.93 4.24 -22.65
CA VAL A 299 1.29 2.93 -23.23
C VAL A 299 1.78 3.19 -24.65
N ASN A 300 2.91 2.57 -25.03
CA ASN A 300 3.54 2.79 -26.32
C ASN A 300 3.98 1.46 -26.92
N ASP A 301 3.19 0.96 -27.89
CA ASP A 301 3.46 -0.28 -28.65
C ASP A 301 3.53 -1.55 -27.78
N ALA A 302 2.53 -1.75 -26.91
CA ALA A 302 2.49 -2.94 -26.07
C ALA A 302 1.94 -4.16 -26.83
N ASN A 303 2.61 -5.31 -26.65
CA ASN A 303 2.24 -6.59 -27.22
C ASN A 303 2.23 -7.66 -26.13
N LEU A 304 1.13 -8.40 -26.00
CA LEU A 304 1.01 -9.50 -25.03
C LEU A 304 -0.08 -10.49 -25.43
N THR A 305 0.05 -11.73 -24.98
CA THR A 305 -0.95 -12.78 -25.12
C THR A 305 -1.18 -13.43 -23.77
N VAL A 306 -2.45 -13.71 -23.43
CA VAL A 306 -2.85 -14.36 -22.16
C VAL A 306 -3.59 -15.64 -22.48
N ARG A 307 -3.20 -16.76 -21.84
CA ARG A 307 -3.80 -18.07 -22.05
C ARG A 307 -4.72 -18.46 -20.90
N GLU A 308 -5.60 -19.41 -21.14
CA GLU A 308 -6.49 -19.98 -20.12
C GLU A 308 -5.66 -20.57 -18.96
N GLY A 309 -6.02 -20.21 -17.72
CA GLY A 309 -5.30 -20.61 -16.50
C GLY A 309 -3.95 -19.90 -16.30
N GLU A 310 -3.53 -19.03 -17.22
CA GLU A 310 -2.28 -18.29 -17.11
C GLU A 310 -2.45 -17.03 -16.25
N THR A 311 -1.41 -16.71 -15.47
CA THR A 311 -1.25 -15.39 -14.83
C THR A 311 -0.09 -14.67 -15.47
N ILE A 312 -0.34 -13.50 -16.05
CA ILE A 312 0.69 -12.55 -16.46
C ILE A 312 0.85 -11.50 -15.38
N GLY A 313 2.04 -11.44 -14.76
CA GLY A 313 2.42 -10.39 -13.85
C GLY A 313 2.86 -9.14 -14.62
N VAL A 314 2.32 -7.98 -14.26
CA VAL A 314 2.74 -6.68 -14.81
C VAL A 314 3.38 -5.86 -13.72
N VAL A 315 4.66 -5.54 -13.86
CA VAL A 315 5.47 -4.82 -12.87
C VAL A 315 6.08 -3.54 -13.45
N GLY A 316 6.45 -2.61 -12.59
CA GLY A 316 7.10 -1.35 -12.93
C GLY A 316 6.78 -0.27 -11.91
N GLU A 317 7.47 0.86 -11.98
CA GLU A 317 7.23 2.01 -11.09
C GLU A 317 5.83 2.61 -11.25
N SER A 318 5.41 3.43 -10.27
CA SER A 318 4.18 4.20 -10.38
C SER A 318 4.24 5.11 -11.62
N GLY A 319 3.14 5.17 -12.38
CA GLY A 319 3.09 5.93 -13.63
C GLY A 319 3.74 5.26 -14.84
N SER A 320 4.27 4.03 -14.75
CA SER A 320 4.84 3.30 -15.90
C SER A 320 3.81 2.83 -16.93
N GLY A 321 2.50 2.98 -16.66
CA GLY A 321 1.42 2.66 -17.61
C GLY A 321 0.67 1.35 -17.34
N LYS A 322 0.94 0.63 -16.26
CA LYS A 322 0.34 -0.69 -15.91
C LYS A 322 -1.19 -0.67 -15.89
N SER A 323 -1.78 0.21 -15.05
CA SER A 323 -3.24 0.35 -14.96
C SER A 323 -3.85 0.87 -16.26
N THR A 324 -3.12 1.72 -16.99
CA THR A 324 -3.55 2.19 -18.31
C THR A 324 -3.63 1.06 -19.32
N LEU A 325 -2.63 0.15 -19.33
CA LEU A 325 -2.63 -1.07 -20.15
C LEU A 325 -3.86 -1.94 -19.83
N ALA A 326 -4.13 -2.16 -18.54
CA ALA A 326 -5.29 -2.91 -18.07
C ALA A 326 -6.62 -2.32 -18.52
N LEU A 327 -6.80 -1.01 -18.34
CA LEU A 327 -8.03 -0.30 -18.76
C LEU A 327 -8.21 -0.31 -20.28
N ALA A 328 -7.13 -0.19 -21.04
CA ALA A 328 -7.16 -0.27 -22.50
C ALA A 328 -7.55 -1.67 -22.99
N LEU A 329 -6.99 -2.72 -22.40
CA LEU A 329 -7.32 -4.11 -22.70
C LEU A 329 -8.82 -4.39 -22.51
N MET A 330 -9.41 -3.78 -21.48
CA MET A 330 -10.86 -3.89 -21.21
C MET A 330 -11.71 -2.93 -22.04
N ARG A 331 -11.10 -2.13 -22.93
CA ARG A 331 -11.78 -1.06 -23.67
C ARG A 331 -12.58 -0.11 -22.76
N LEU A 332 -12.02 0.21 -21.59
CA LEU A 332 -12.54 1.24 -20.69
C LEU A 332 -12.02 2.64 -21.04
N ILE A 333 -10.92 2.72 -21.78
CA ILE A 333 -10.33 3.94 -22.33
C ILE A 333 -10.07 3.74 -23.83
N LYS A 334 -9.91 4.86 -24.55
CA LYS A 334 -9.57 4.85 -25.98
C LYS A 334 -8.12 4.44 -26.18
N TYR A 335 -7.86 3.65 -27.22
CA TYR A 335 -6.53 3.20 -27.60
C TYR A 335 -6.40 3.11 -29.13
N GLU A 336 -5.17 3.01 -29.62
CA GLU A 336 -4.80 2.60 -30.97
C GLU A 336 -4.17 1.21 -30.91
N GLY A 337 -4.23 0.46 -32.00
CA GLY A 337 -3.82 -0.94 -32.08
C GLY A 337 -4.99 -1.90 -31.99
N SER A 338 -4.73 -3.17 -31.68
CA SER A 338 -5.75 -4.21 -31.66
C SER A 338 -5.76 -4.97 -30.33
N VAL A 339 -6.96 -5.24 -29.83
CA VAL A 339 -7.18 -6.09 -28.65
C VAL A 339 -8.20 -7.15 -29.02
N TYR A 340 -7.77 -8.41 -28.98
CA TYR A 340 -8.61 -9.57 -29.24
C TYR A 340 -9.00 -10.23 -27.91
N PHE A 341 -10.23 -10.68 -27.82
CA PHE A 341 -10.73 -11.52 -26.74
C PHE A 341 -11.50 -12.71 -27.33
N ASN A 342 -11.08 -13.95 -27.04
CA ASN A 342 -11.58 -15.15 -27.68
C ASN A 342 -11.64 -15.00 -29.21
N ASP A 343 -10.53 -14.63 -29.85
CA ASP A 343 -10.33 -14.42 -31.30
C ASP A 343 -11.19 -13.28 -31.90
N GLN A 344 -11.87 -12.48 -31.14
CA GLN A 344 -12.72 -11.36 -31.57
C GLN A 344 -12.07 -10.03 -31.24
N ASN A 345 -11.89 -9.16 -32.26
CA ASN A 345 -11.34 -7.83 -32.02
C ASN A 345 -12.35 -6.94 -31.28
N LEU A 346 -11.96 -6.45 -30.10
CA LEU A 346 -12.82 -5.61 -29.27
C LEU A 346 -13.19 -4.28 -29.96
N SER A 347 -12.37 -3.80 -30.91
CA SER A 347 -12.64 -2.55 -31.63
C SER A 347 -13.89 -2.65 -32.52
N ASP A 348 -14.25 -3.83 -32.98
CA ASP A 348 -15.36 -4.08 -33.89
C ASP A 348 -16.72 -4.10 -33.18
N PHE A 349 -16.70 -4.23 -31.82
CA PHE A 349 -17.93 -4.28 -31.05
C PHE A 349 -18.57 -2.89 -30.87
N SER A 350 -19.88 -2.82 -31.04
CA SER A 350 -20.69 -1.72 -30.53
C SER A 350 -20.67 -1.70 -28.99
N LEU A 351 -21.03 -0.57 -28.39
CA LEU A 351 -21.12 -0.44 -26.91
C LEU A 351 -22.11 -1.46 -26.30
N LYS A 352 -23.17 -1.83 -27.02
CA LYS A 352 -24.17 -2.81 -26.57
C LYS A 352 -23.61 -4.23 -26.55
N GLU A 353 -22.83 -4.61 -27.55
CA GLU A 353 -22.15 -5.92 -27.64
C GLU A 353 -21.02 -6.00 -26.61
N LEU A 354 -20.21 -4.94 -26.49
CA LEU A 354 -19.17 -4.85 -25.48
C LEU A 354 -19.72 -5.03 -24.05
N ARG A 355 -20.92 -4.45 -23.77
CA ARG A 355 -21.58 -4.62 -22.49
C ARG A 355 -21.88 -6.10 -22.20
N LYS A 356 -22.30 -6.88 -23.20
CA LYS A 356 -22.55 -8.32 -23.03
C LYS A 356 -21.25 -9.09 -22.75
N LEU A 357 -20.15 -8.68 -23.40
CA LEU A 357 -18.84 -9.31 -23.24
C LEU A 357 -18.23 -9.05 -21.84
N ARG A 358 -18.56 -7.93 -21.20
CA ARG A 358 -18.00 -7.55 -19.91
C ARG A 358 -18.26 -8.55 -18.78
N LYS A 359 -19.26 -9.45 -18.90
CA LYS A 359 -19.42 -10.55 -17.94
C LYS A 359 -18.22 -11.51 -17.96
N ASP A 360 -17.59 -11.69 -19.12
CA ASP A 360 -16.47 -12.62 -19.34
C ASP A 360 -15.10 -11.96 -19.03
N ILE A 361 -15.06 -10.62 -18.92
CA ILE A 361 -13.85 -9.84 -18.59
C ILE A 361 -14.17 -8.96 -17.38
N GLN A 362 -13.57 -9.24 -16.24
CA GLN A 362 -13.80 -8.51 -15.00
C GLN A 362 -12.52 -7.81 -14.50
N ILE A 363 -12.70 -6.81 -13.64
CA ILE A 363 -11.60 -6.10 -12.99
C ILE A 363 -11.84 -6.01 -11.48
N VAL A 364 -10.76 -6.21 -10.72
CA VAL A 364 -10.67 -5.89 -9.30
C VAL A 364 -9.73 -4.71 -9.18
N PHE A 365 -10.23 -3.57 -8.72
CA PHE A 365 -9.48 -2.32 -8.61
C PHE A 365 -8.60 -2.28 -7.36
N GLN A 366 -7.59 -1.42 -7.39
CA GLN A 366 -6.60 -1.19 -6.34
C GLN A 366 -7.23 -0.77 -5.00
N ASP A 367 -8.23 0.11 -5.04
CA ASP A 367 -8.89 0.63 -3.84
C ASP A 367 -10.23 -0.08 -3.60
N PRO A 368 -10.31 -1.00 -2.61
CA PRO A 368 -11.57 -1.64 -2.28
C PRO A 368 -12.60 -0.68 -1.65
N TYR A 369 -12.16 0.43 -1.04
CA TYR A 369 -13.06 1.45 -0.49
C TYR A 369 -13.77 2.21 -1.60
N GLY A 370 -13.03 2.73 -2.58
CA GLY A 370 -13.59 3.48 -3.70
C GLY A 370 -14.35 2.62 -4.70
N SER A 371 -14.05 1.30 -4.76
CA SER A 371 -14.69 0.39 -5.72
C SER A 371 -16.00 -0.22 -5.23
N LEU A 372 -16.30 -0.19 -3.93
CA LEU A 372 -17.53 -0.69 -3.35
C LEU A 372 -18.45 0.48 -2.96
N SER A 373 -19.71 0.45 -3.40
CA SER A 373 -20.67 1.49 -3.01
C SER A 373 -20.95 1.45 -1.50
N PRO A 374 -20.67 2.52 -0.74
CA PRO A 374 -20.90 2.53 0.71
C PRO A 374 -22.39 2.49 1.09
N ARG A 375 -23.29 2.69 0.11
CA ARG A 375 -24.75 2.71 0.30
C ARG A 375 -25.41 1.38 -0.05
N MET A 376 -24.65 0.40 -0.50
CA MET A 376 -25.14 -0.93 -0.87
C MET A 376 -24.66 -1.96 0.14
N THR A 377 -25.51 -2.95 0.44
CA THR A 377 -25.11 -4.11 1.23
C THR A 377 -24.17 -5.02 0.44
N CYS A 378 -23.43 -5.91 1.13
CA CYS A 378 -22.57 -6.90 0.50
C CYS A 378 -23.32 -7.74 -0.56
N GLU A 379 -24.54 -8.19 -0.26
CA GLU A 379 -25.40 -8.89 -1.19
C GLU A 379 -25.71 -8.07 -2.44
N GLN A 380 -26.11 -6.81 -2.26
CA GLN A 380 -26.42 -5.91 -3.39
C GLN A 380 -25.23 -5.70 -4.30
N ILE A 381 -24.02 -5.55 -3.72
CA ILE A 381 -22.77 -5.37 -4.46
C ILE A 381 -22.42 -6.61 -5.29
N ILE A 382 -22.54 -7.81 -4.70
CA ILE A 382 -22.26 -9.08 -5.40
C ILE A 382 -23.27 -9.30 -6.54
N LEU A 383 -24.56 -8.98 -6.30
CA LEU A 383 -25.62 -9.17 -7.28
C LEU A 383 -25.67 -8.10 -8.38
N GLU A 384 -25.00 -6.96 -8.23
CA GLU A 384 -25.09 -5.85 -9.19
C GLU A 384 -24.75 -6.30 -10.61
N GLY A 385 -23.58 -6.93 -10.80
CA GLY A 385 -23.18 -7.45 -12.10
C GLY A 385 -24.10 -8.54 -12.63
N VAL A 386 -24.55 -9.42 -11.77
CA VAL A 386 -25.45 -10.52 -12.11
C VAL A 386 -26.78 -9.98 -12.65
N LYS A 387 -27.39 -9.00 -11.97
CA LYS A 387 -28.63 -8.34 -12.41
C LYS A 387 -28.50 -7.62 -13.75
N VAL A 388 -27.32 -7.07 -14.06
CA VAL A 388 -27.06 -6.39 -15.33
C VAL A 388 -26.95 -7.37 -16.50
N HIS A 389 -26.40 -8.55 -16.29
CA HIS A 389 -26.05 -9.49 -17.34
C HIS A 389 -27.05 -10.62 -17.56
N PHE A 390 -27.86 -10.95 -16.54
CA PHE A 390 -28.84 -12.02 -16.60
C PHE A 390 -30.26 -11.44 -16.52
N SER A 391 -31.02 -11.53 -17.62
CA SER A 391 -32.35 -10.89 -17.80
C SER A 391 -33.49 -11.63 -17.09
N SER A 392 -33.28 -12.86 -16.62
CA SER A 392 -34.30 -13.62 -15.89
C SER A 392 -34.18 -13.37 -14.39
N PRO A 393 -35.30 -13.24 -13.66
CA PRO A 393 -35.25 -13.26 -12.21
C PRO A 393 -34.62 -14.59 -11.79
N LEU A 394 -33.39 -14.53 -11.30
CA LEU A 394 -32.70 -15.69 -10.77
C LEU A 394 -33.56 -16.17 -9.57
N LYS A 395 -34.18 -17.34 -9.72
CA LYS A 395 -35.04 -17.92 -8.68
C LYS A 395 -34.29 -18.18 -7.36
N ASP A 396 -32.95 -18.03 -7.39
CA ASP A 396 -32.08 -18.41 -6.28
C ASP A 396 -30.90 -17.45 -6.08
N THR A 397 -31.21 -16.14 -6.02
CA THR A 397 -30.19 -15.10 -5.81
C THR A 397 -29.47 -15.22 -4.46
N GLU A 398 -30.18 -15.72 -3.43
CA GLU A 398 -29.60 -15.90 -2.10
C GLU A 398 -28.53 -17.00 -2.08
N ASN A 399 -28.78 -18.11 -2.77
CA ASN A 399 -27.78 -19.18 -2.87
C ASN A 399 -26.56 -18.73 -3.67
N LEU A 400 -26.76 -17.99 -4.78
CA LEU A 400 -25.65 -17.46 -5.57
C LEU A 400 -24.74 -16.54 -4.73
N VAL A 401 -25.34 -15.62 -3.95
CA VAL A 401 -24.56 -14.74 -3.06
C VAL A 401 -23.87 -15.55 -1.97
N SER A 402 -24.58 -16.50 -1.37
CA SER A 402 -24.02 -17.35 -0.32
C SER A 402 -22.85 -18.18 -0.83
N GLU A 403 -22.96 -18.78 -2.01
CA GLU A 403 -21.88 -19.52 -2.68
C GLU A 403 -20.69 -18.59 -2.98
N ALA A 404 -20.92 -17.41 -3.56
CA ALA A 404 -19.86 -16.46 -3.88
C ALA A 404 -19.13 -15.97 -2.60
N MET A 405 -19.87 -15.74 -1.50
CA MET A 405 -19.27 -15.37 -0.22
C MET A 405 -18.46 -16.50 0.41
N LEU A 406 -18.99 -17.73 0.40
CA LEU A 406 -18.27 -18.91 0.90
C LEU A 406 -16.98 -19.16 0.09
N GLU A 407 -17.04 -18.99 -1.22
CA GLU A 407 -15.92 -19.21 -2.11
C GLU A 407 -14.72 -18.26 -1.83
N VAL A 408 -15.03 -17.05 -1.36
CA VAL A 408 -14.00 -16.09 -0.95
C VAL A 408 -13.71 -16.12 0.57
N GLY A 409 -14.29 -17.07 1.30
CA GLY A 409 -14.08 -17.25 2.74
C GLY A 409 -14.76 -16.17 3.60
N LEU A 410 -15.94 -15.69 3.19
CA LEU A 410 -16.80 -14.81 3.96
C LEU A 410 -18.01 -15.59 4.52
N ASP A 411 -18.47 -15.22 5.72
CA ASP A 411 -19.69 -15.78 6.31
C ASP A 411 -20.95 -15.23 5.60
N PRO A 412 -21.77 -16.06 4.95
CA PRO A 412 -23.00 -15.63 4.28
C PRO A 412 -24.00 -14.90 5.19
N LYS A 413 -23.96 -15.13 6.50
CA LYS A 413 -24.80 -14.40 7.46
C LYS A 413 -24.54 -12.91 7.48
N THR A 414 -23.35 -12.47 7.02
CA THR A 414 -22.95 -11.06 6.96
C THR A 414 -23.37 -10.35 5.67
N ARG A 415 -24.10 -11.01 4.76
CA ARG A 415 -24.50 -10.47 3.44
C ARG A 415 -25.27 -9.14 3.50
N HIS A 416 -26.01 -8.90 4.60
CA HIS A 416 -26.80 -7.68 4.78
C HIS A 416 -26.03 -6.49 5.33
N ARG A 417 -24.75 -6.68 5.72
CA ARG A 417 -23.89 -5.63 6.22
C ARG A 417 -23.37 -4.73 5.10
N TYR A 418 -23.05 -3.50 5.47
CA TYR A 418 -22.44 -2.51 4.58
C TYR A 418 -20.92 -2.63 4.54
N PRO A 419 -20.25 -2.15 3.46
CA PRO A 419 -18.78 -2.24 3.34
C PRO A 419 -18.00 -1.67 4.52
N HIS A 420 -18.47 -0.60 5.16
CA HIS A 420 -17.78 0.02 6.29
C HIS A 420 -17.75 -0.85 7.55
N GLU A 421 -18.60 -1.86 7.65
CA GLU A 421 -18.63 -2.82 8.76
C GLU A 421 -17.63 -3.99 8.59
N PHE A 422 -16.89 -4.02 7.47
CA PHE A 422 -15.92 -5.06 7.16
C PHE A 422 -14.48 -4.53 7.25
N SER A 423 -13.54 -5.40 7.62
CA SER A 423 -12.10 -5.08 7.54
C SER A 423 -11.64 -4.88 6.10
N GLY A 424 -10.45 -4.26 5.90
CA GLY A 424 -9.86 -4.06 4.57
C GLY A 424 -9.75 -5.35 3.76
N GLY A 425 -9.26 -6.42 4.38
CA GLY A 425 -9.15 -7.73 3.74
C GLY A 425 -10.51 -8.37 3.40
N GLN A 426 -11.53 -8.18 4.26
CA GLN A 426 -12.89 -8.63 3.98
C GLN A 426 -13.52 -7.84 2.84
N ARG A 427 -13.31 -6.52 2.75
CA ARG A 427 -13.76 -5.70 1.60
C ARG A 427 -13.11 -6.15 0.30
N GLN A 428 -11.82 -6.48 0.32
CA GLN A 428 -11.14 -7.04 -0.85
C GLN A 428 -11.77 -8.37 -1.28
N ARG A 429 -12.13 -9.24 -0.33
CA ARG A 429 -12.85 -10.48 -0.61
C ARG A 429 -14.23 -10.22 -1.23
N ILE A 430 -14.96 -9.17 -0.78
CA ILE A 430 -16.23 -8.74 -1.40
C ILE A 430 -16.01 -8.28 -2.85
N ALA A 431 -14.98 -7.49 -3.12
CA ALA A 431 -14.64 -7.05 -4.47
C ALA A 431 -14.30 -8.24 -5.40
N ILE A 432 -13.56 -9.23 -4.88
CA ILE A 432 -13.28 -10.49 -5.59
C ILE A 432 -14.57 -11.27 -5.81
N ALA A 433 -15.43 -11.46 -4.79
CA ALA A 433 -16.69 -12.17 -4.92
C ALA A 433 -17.60 -11.54 -5.98
N ARG A 434 -17.70 -10.20 -6.02
CA ARG A 434 -18.44 -9.47 -7.06
C ARG A 434 -17.97 -9.82 -8.47
N ALA A 435 -16.66 -9.88 -8.69
CA ALA A 435 -16.09 -10.24 -10.00
C ALA A 435 -16.34 -11.73 -10.32
N MET A 436 -16.16 -12.62 -9.33
CA MET A 436 -16.29 -14.08 -9.51
C MET A 436 -17.74 -14.55 -9.70
N ALA A 437 -18.73 -13.81 -9.17
CA ALA A 437 -20.14 -14.13 -9.33
C ALA A 437 -20.60 -14.24 -10.80
N LEU A 438 -19.85 -13.61 -11.71
CA LEU A 438 -20.10 -13.69 -13.16
C LEU A 438 -19.35 -14.84 -13.86
N LYS A 439 -18.49 -15.58 -13.15
CA LYS A 439 -17.64 -16.66 -13.68
C LYS A 439 -16.84 -16.20 -14.92
N PRO A 440 -16.02 -15.15 -14.81
CA PRO A 440 -15.32 -14.57 -15.95
C PRO A 440 -14.23 -15.50 -16.49
N LYS A 441 -13.84 -15.31 -17.75
CA LYS A 441 -12.70 -16.00 -18.36
C LYS A 441 -11.39 -15.27 -18.10
N LEU A 442 -11.44 -13.93 -18.05
CA LEU A 442 -10.29 -13.06 -17.78
C LEU A 442 -10.59 -12.14 -16.61
N VAL A 443 -9.68 -12.05 -15.65
CA VAL A 443 -9.74 -11.08 -14.56
C VAL A 443 -8.48 -10.25 -14.54
N VAL A 444 -8.67 -8.95 -14.60
CA VAL A 444 -7.60 -7.97 -14.35
C VAL A 444 -7.61 -7.65 -12.85
N LEU A 445 -6.47 -7.85 -12.22
CA LEU A 445 -6.24 -7.62 -10.81
C LEU A 445 -5.28 -6.44 -10.68
N ASP A 446 -5.81 -5.24 -10.48
CA ASP A 446 -5.00 -4.01 -10.40
C ASP A 446 -4.63 -3.74 -8.94
N GLU A 447 -3.42 -4.10 -8.55
CA GLU A 447 -2.87 -3.99 -7.20
C GLU A 447 -3.80 -4.52 -6.09
N PRO A 448 -4.33 -5.75 -6.20
CA PRO A 448 -5.40 -6.24 -5.31
C PRO A 448 -4.96 -6.45 -3.86
N THR A 449 -3.69 -6.26 -3.55
CA THR A 449 -3.11 -6.53 -2.22
C THR A 449 -2.34 -5.34 -1.64
N SER A 450 -2.25 -4.20 -2.35
CA SER A 450 -1.39 -3.07 -1.97
C SER A 450 -1.79 -2.37 -0.66
N ALA A 451 -3.08 -2.37 -0.32
CA ALA A 451 -3.61 -1.74 0.89
C ALA A 451 -3.78 -2.74 2.06
N LEU A 452 -3.22 -3.95 1.95
CA LEU A 452 -3.41 -5.02 2.91
C LEU A 452 -2.11 -5.34 3.66
N ASP A 453 -2.25 -5.71 4.93
CA ASP A 453 -1.11 -6.24 5.68
C ASP A 453 -0.63 -7.59 5.13
N ARG A 454 0.62 -7.95 5.46
CA ARG A 454 1.32 -9.10 4.87
C ARG A 454 0.57 -10.42 5.03
N THR A 455 -0.08 -10.65 6.17
CA THR A 455 -0.81 -11.89 6.43
C THR A 455 -2.06 -11.99 5.57
N VAL A 456 -2.83 -10.90 5.49
CA VAL A 456 -4.03 -10.83 4.64
C VAL A 456 -3.64 -10.88 3.17
N GLN A 457 -2.53 -10.25 2.77
CA GLN A 457 -1.98 -10.33 1.42
C GLN A 457 -1.73 -11.78 0.99
N VAL A 458 -1.06 -12.59 1.84
CA VAL A 458 -0.84 -14.03 1.57
C VAL A 458 -2.16 -14.77 1.41
N GLN A 459 -3.14 -14.51 2.30
CA GLN A 459 -4.45 -15.16 2.21
C GLN A 459 -5.19 -14.80 0.93
N ILE A 460 -5.12 -13.56 0.45
CA ILE A 460 -5.73 -13.14 -0.82
C ILE A 460 -5.02 -13.80 -2.01
N VAL A 461 -3.70 -13.89 -1.98
CA VAL A 461 -2.90 -14.57 -3.01
C VAL A 461 -3.30 -16.06 -3.11
N GLU A 462 -3.38 -16.76 -1.99
CA GLU A 462 -3.80 -18.17 -1.96
C GLU A 462 -5.27 -18.35 -2.41
N LEU A 463 -6.15 -17.43 -2.02
CA LEU A 463 -7.52 -17.40 -2.51
C LEU A 463 -7.58 -17.25 -4.04
N LEU A 464 -6.82 -16.31 -4.61
CA LEU A 464 -6.78 -16.09 -6.06
C LEU A 464 -6.23 -17.29 -6.82
N LYS A 465 -5.19 -17.96 -6.29
CA LYS A 465 -4.66 -19.23 -6.85
C LYS A 465 -5.74 -20.32 -6.82
N PHE A 466 -6.42 -20.47 -5.70
CA PHE A 466 -7.50 -21.45 -5.56
C PHE A 466 -8.62 -21.20 -6.59
N LEU A 467 -9.09 -19.94 -6.70
CA LEU A 467 -10.14 -19.56 -7.65
C LEU A 467 -9.70 -19.77 -9.10
N GLN A 468 -8.45 -19.42 -9.44
CA GLN A 468 -7.89 -19.64 -10.76
C GLN A 468 -7.88 -21.12 -11.14
N LYS A 469 -7.39 -21.98 -10.25
CA LYS A 469 -7.35 -23.43 -10.47
C LYS A 469 -8.73 -24.03 -10.62
N LYS A 470 -9.69 -23.59 -9.79
CA LYS A 470 -11.07 -24.09 -9.79
C LYS A 470 -11.83 -23.71 -11.07
N HIS A 471 -11.68 -22.47 -11.54
CA HIS A 471 -12.44 -21.90 -12.66
C HIS A 471 -11.64 -21.77 -13.95
N LYS A 472 -10.34 -22.13 -13.96
CA LYS A 472 -9.41 -22.04 -15.10
C LYS A 472 -9.32 -20.63 -15.69
N MET A 473 -9.50 -19.60 -14.87
CA MET A 473 -9.47 -18.20 -15.30
C MET A 473 -8.07 -17.75 -15.69
N ALA A 474 -7.99 -16.87 -16.68
CA ALA A 474 -6.78 -16.13 -17.00
C ALA A 474 -6.67 -14.88 -16.10
N TYR A 475 -5.46 -14.55 -15.62
CA TYR A 475 -5.22 -13.35 -14.83
C TYR A 475 -4.21 -12.42 -15.49
N ILE A 476 -4.48 -11.12 -15.43
CA ILE A 476 -3.48 -10.07 -15.55
C ILE A 476 -3.33 -9.49 -14.16
N PHE A 477 -2.19 -9.73 -13.54
CA PHE A 477 -1.93 -9.36 -12.14
C PHE A 477 -0.93 -8.21 -12.09
N ILE A 478 -1.41 -7.02 -11.76
CA ILE A 478 -0.59 -5.83 -11.60
C ILE A 478 -0.21 -5.69 -10.13
N SER A 479 1.07 -5.55 -9.85
CA SER A 479 1.55 -5.25 -8.50
C SER A 479 2.93 -4.60 -8.54
N HIS A 480 3.23 -3.79 -7.54
CA HIS A 480 4.58 -3.31 -7.25
C HIS A 480 5.34 -4.27 -6.31
N ASP A 481 4.65 -5.21 -5.64
CA ASP A 481 5.28 -6.23 -4.80
C ASP A 481 5.77 -7.40 -5.65
N LEU A 482 7.08 -7.41 -5.91
CA LEU A 482 7.73 -8.44 -6.72
C LEU A 482 7.65 -9.84 -6.08
N LYS A 483 7.55 -9.95 -4.74
CA LYS A 483 7.39 -11.25 -4.06
C LYS A 483 6.04 -11.87 -4.38
N VAL A 484 4.99 -11.05 -4.41
CA VAL A 484 3.64 -11.46 -4.81
C VAL A 484 3.62 -11.87 -6.28
N ILE A 485 4.19 -11.05 -7.15
CA ILE A 485 4.30 -11.35 -8.59
C ILE A 485 5.01 -12.68 -8.81
N ARG A 486 6.14 -12.92 -8.13
CA ARG A 486 6.88 -14.20 -8.22
C ARG A 486 6.02 -15.41 -7.83
N SER A 487 5.15 -15.25 -6.85
CA SER A 487 4.30 -16.34 -6.36
C SER A 487 3.08 -16.62 -7.24
N MET A 488 2.61 -15.61 -7.98
CA MET A 488 1.37 -15.68 -8.77
C MET A 488 1.59 -15.91 -10.26
N SER A 489 2.72 -15.41 -10.79
CA SER A 489 2.86 -15.23 -12.25
C SER A 489 3.61 -16.37 -12.92
N HIS A 490 3.10 -16.79 -14.07
CA HIS A 490 3.76 -17.70 -15.00
C HIS A 490 4.74 -16.93 -15.89
N ARG A 491 4.30 -15.78 -16.39
CA ARG A 491 5.11 -14.84 -17.19
C ARG A 491 5.03 -13.46 -16.57
N ILE A 492 6.08 -12.65 -16.80
CA ILE A 492 6.17 -11.28 -16.28
C ILE A 492 6.43 -10.33 -17.43
N ILE A 493 5.79 -9.17 -17.36
CA ILE A 493 6.00 -8.00 -18.20
C ILE A 493 6.49 -6.87 -17.32
N VAL A 494 7.66 -6.31 -17.66
CA VAL A 494 8.24 -5.16 -16.97
C VAL A 494 7.98 -3.91 -17.80
N MET A 495 7.30 -2.93 -17.21
CA MET A 495 6.96 -1.66 -17.86
C MET A 495 7.76 -0.51 -17.28
N LYS A 496 8.26 0.35 -18.16
CA LYS A 496 8.91 1.63 -17.83
C LYS A 496 8.52 2.70 -18.84
N ASP A 497 8.11 3.88 -18.37
CA ASP A 497 7.79 5.04 -19.21
C ASP A 497 6.85 4.69 -20.39
N GLY A 498 5.82 3.88 -20.13
CA GLY A 498 4.84 3.44 -21.13
C GLY A 498 5.30 2.32 -22.06
N ASN A 499 6.53 1.83 -21.95
CA ASN A 499 7.08 0.76 -22.80
C ASN A 499 7.22 -0.54 -22.01
N ILE A 500 7.04 -1.67 -22.72
CA ILE A 500 7.45 -2.98 -22.22
C ILE A 500 8.97 -3.09 -22.47
N VAL A 501 9.75 -3.07 -21.39
CA VAL A 501 11.22 -3.10 -21.46
C VAL A 501 11.78 -4.52 -21.36
N GLU A 502 11.03 -5.43 -20.75
CA GLU A 502 11.37 -6.86 -20.69
C GLU A 502 10.11 -7.69 -20.50
N ALA A 503 10.02 -8.84 -21.14
CA ALA A 503 8.93 -9.80 -20.95
C ALA A 503 9.46 -11.23 -21.12
N GLY A 504 8.95 -12.16 -20.29
CA GLY A 504 9.40 -13.54 -20.34
C GLY A 504 8.81 -14.41 -19.25
N ASP A 505 9.31 -15.64 -19.16
CA ASP A 505 8.98 -16.56 -18.07
C ASP A 505 9.38 -15.95 -16.71
N ALA A 506 8.54 -16.13 -15.70
CA ALA A 506 8.76 -15.53 -14.39
C ALA A 506 10.09 -15.97 -13.78
N LYS A 507 10.47 -17.25 -13.87
CA LYS A 507 11.73 -17.76 -13.33
C LYS A 507 12.94 -17.16 -14.07
N GLN A 508 12.83 -16.98 -15.39
CA GLN A 508 13.88 -16.37 -16.19
C GLN A 508 14.11 -14.90 -15.80
N ILE A 509 13.03 -14.10 -15.71
CA ILE A 509 13.11 -12.68 -15.34
C ILE A 509 13.73 -12.52 -13.95
N TYR A 510 13.37 -13.37 -12.97
CA TYR A 510 13.93 -13.29 -11.62
C TYR A 510 15.39 -13.72 -11.54
N ASN A 511 15.76 -14.81 -12.22
CA ASN A 511 17.09 -15.39 -12.06
C ASN A 511 18.13 -14.78 -13.00
N ASN A 512 17.72 -14.31 -14.18
CA ASN A 512 18.61 -13.79 -15.23
C ASN A 512 17.98 -12.63 -16.00
N PRO A 513 17.67 -11.50 -15.32
CA PRO A 513 17.13 -10.31 -15.99
C PRO A 513 18.14 -9.75 -16.99
N GLN A 514 17.68 -9.41 -18.19
CA GLN A 514 18.54 -8.86 -19.24
C GLN A 514 18.58 -7.33 -19.20
N ASN A 515 17.44 -6.69 -18.97
CA ASN A 515 17.33 -5.24 -18.94
C ASN A 515 17.92 -4.64 -17.65
N SER A 516 18.66 -3.54 -17.78
CA SER A 516 19.29 -2.85 -16.65
C SER A 516 18.26 -2.34 -15.62
N TYR A 517 17.10 -1.86 -16.08
CA TYR A 517 16.02 -1.42 -15.23
C TYR A 517 15.41 -2.59 -14.44
N THR A 518 15.18 -3.73 -15.10
CA THR A 518 14.71 -4.94 -14.42
C THR A 518 15.68 -5.39 -13.32
N LYS A 519 17.00 -5.31 -13.61
CA LYS A 519 18.04 -5.62 -12.60
C LYS A 519 17.95 -4.70 -11.39
N SER A 520 17.84 -3.39 -11.62
CA SER A 520 17.72 -2.43 -10.51
C SER A 520 16.43 -2.61 -9.72
N LEU A 521 15.31 -2.90 -10.40
CA LEU A 521 14.01 -3.16 -9.78
C LEU A 521 14.05 -4.42 -8.89
N LEU A 522 14.70 -5.49 -9.33
CA LEU A 522 14.85 -6.72 -8.55
C LEU A 522 15.84 -6.57 -7.36
N GLN A 523 16.89 -5.78 -7.54
CA GLN A 523 17.88 -5.50 -6.47
C GLN A 523 17.28 -4.69 -5.32
N SER A 524 16.31 -3.83 -5.58
CA SER A 524 15.65 -3.03 -4.54
C SER A 524 14.75 -3.86 -3.60
N VAL A 525 14.48 -5.13 -3.92
CA VAL A 525 13.60 -6.04 -3.14
C VAL A 525 14.41 -7.08 -2.34
N ASN A 526 15.67 -7.32 -2.68
CA ASN A 526 16.59 -8.22 -1.98
C ASN A 526 17.37 -7.45 -0.93
#